data_419e3a11fb18f778c7c415b50d9a827b
#
_entry.id   419e3a11fb18f778c7c415b50d9a827b
#
_cell.length_a   1.000
_cell.length_b   1.000
_cell.length_c   1.000
_cell.angle_alpha   90.00
_cell.angle_beta   90.00
_cell.angle_gamma   90.00
#
_symmetry.space_group_name_H-M   'P 1'
#
loop_
_entity.id
_entity.type
_entity.pdbx_description
1 polymer ?
#
loop_
_entity_poly.entity_id
_entity_poly.type
_entity_poly.pdbx_seq_one_letter_code
_entity_poly.pdbx_strand_id
1 'polypeptide(L)'
;AAKGGMNPQMFNSFLDGTKSAIEMAAVANATGLSAPSGLKFPAVGVDDLARILKPREHGGILDQRGQVEVISSVERDTRPVFRDLRWGVYVTFAADSDYVARCFKEYGLITDSSGRYSSMYKPFHLIGLELGITVASIGLRQEATGAPICWHGDVVATAKRDLKAGEMLDGEGGYTVYGKLLPAQESLALGGLPLGLAHGVKLLKPVKAGQAVSWNDVAFDANSTAVKFRREMERAFA
;
A
#
# COMPACT_ATOMS: atom_id res chain seq x y z
N ALA A 1 9.07 -20.70 1.56
CA ALA A 1 9.17 -20.43 0.12
C ALA A 1 9.63 -21.65 -0.67
N ALA A 2 10.78 -22.26 -0.34
CA ALA A 2 11.32 -23.41 -1.07
C ALA A 2 10.37 -24.62 -1.13
N LYS A 3 9.67 -24.95 -0.02
CA LYS A 3 8.68 -26.03 0.01
C LYS A 3 7.46 -25.80 -0.88
N GLY A 4 7.09 -24.54 -1.11
CA GLY A 4 5.97 -24.15 -1.96
C GLY A 4 6.35 -23.81 -3.42
N GLY A 5 7.60 -24.00 -3.80
CA GLY A 5 8.10 -23.65 -5.14
C GLY A 5 8.08 -22.15 -5.45
N MET A 6 7.95 -21.30 -4.42
CA MET A 6 7.89 -19.85 -4.57
C MET A 6 9.28 -19.24 -4.62
N ASN A 7 9.42 -18.13 -5.35
CA ASN A 7 10.61 -17.30 -5.29
C ASN A 7 10.76 -16.72 -3.88
N PRO A 8 11.91 -16.95 -3.18
CA PRO A 8 12.09 -16.48 -1.80
C PRO A 8 12.00 -14.97 -1.66
N GLN A 9 12.49 -14.20 -2.63
CA GLN A 9 12.46 -12.75 -2.61
C GLN A 9 11.03 -12.23 -2.78
N MET A 10 10.27 -12.81 -3.71
CA MET A 10 8.85 -12.53 -3.86
C MET A 10 8.09 -12.83 -2.56
N PHE A 11 8.33 -13.99 -1.95
CA PHE A 11 7.67 -14.36 -0.69
C PHE A 11 8.01 -13.38 0.44
N ASN A 12 9.27 -12.93 0.53
CA ASN A 12 9.69 -11.98 1.55
C ASN A 12 9.02 -10.62 1.41
N SER A 13 8.67 -10.18 0.19
CA SER A 13 7.96 -8.91 -0.05
C SER A 13 6.55 -8.88 0.55
N PHE A 14 5.93 -10.05 0.78
CA PHE A 14 4.67 -10.14 1.54
C PHE A 14 4.87 -9.95 3.05
N LEU A 15 6.03 -10.37 3.57
CA LEU A 15 6.33 -10.35 5.01
C LEU A 15 6.84 -8.98 5.47
N ASP A 16 7.57 -8.26 4.64
CA ASP A 16 8.18 -6.98 4.98
C ASP A 16 7.31 -5.75 4.70
N GLY A 17 6.09 -5.97 4.19
CA GLY A 17 5.12 -4.91 3.89
C GLY A 17 5.29 -4.26 2.51
N THR A 18 6.32 -4.61 1.75
CA THR A 18 6.58 -4.04 0.41
C THR A 18 5.42 -4.26 -0.54
N LYS A 19 4.91 -5.50 -0.63
CA LYS A 19 3.80 -5.84 -1.51
C LYS A 19 2.55 -5.02 -1.19
N SER A 20 2.21 -4.93 0.09
CA SER A 20 1.09 -4.10 0.56
C SER A 20 1.28 -2.62 0.24
N ALA A 21 2.50 -2.09 0.38
CA ALA A 21 2.79 -0.71 0.03
C ALA A 21 2.59 -0.43 -1.46
N ILE A 22 3.04 -1.35 -2.35
CA ILE A 22 2.85 -1.24 -3.80
C ILE A 22 1.36 -1.26 -4.16
N GLU A 23 0.60 -2.19 -3.61
CA GLU A 23 -0.84 -2.31 -3.87
C GLU A 23 -1.60 -1.07 -3.38
N MET A 24 -1.29 -0.56 -2.20
CA MET A 24 -1.95 0.63 -1.67
C MET A 24 -1.57 1.91 -2.41
N ALA A 25 -0.34 2.03 -2.92
CA ALA A 25 0.03 3.11 -3.82
C ALA A 25 -0.81 3.05 -5.11
N ALA A 26 -0.96 1.86 -5.69
CA ALA A 26 -1.78 1.67 -6.90
C ALA A 26 -3.25 2.04 -6.63
N VAL A 27 -3.83 1.60 -5.51
CA VAL A 27 -5.20 1.94 -5.12
C VAL A 27 -5.35 3.45 -4.90
N ALA A 28 -4.46 4.08 -4.14
CA ALA A 28 -4.50 5.52 -3.88
C ALA A 28 -4.47 6.32 -5.20
N ASN A 29 -3.55 5.96 -6.11
CA ASN A 29 -3.36 6.65 -7.38
C ASN A 29 -4.50 6.41 -8.38
N ALA A 30 -5.21 5.27 -8.30
CA ALA A 30 -6.33 4.95 -9.17
C ALA A 30 -7.68 5.49 -8.66
N THR A 31 -7.80 5.78 -7.37
CA THR A 31 -9.07 6.16 -6.74
C THR A 31 -9.10 7.59 -6.19
N GLY A 32 -7.96 8.27 -6.12
CA GLY A 32 -7.83 9.57 -5.48
C GLY A 32 -7.79 9.52 -3.95
N LEU A 33 -7.73 8.33 -3.35
CA LEU A 33 -7.54 8.19 -1.91
C LEU A 33 -6.13 8.66 -1.49
N SER A 34 -5.99 9.08 -0.25
CA SER A 34 -4.70 9.50 0.31
C SER A 34 -3.86 8.30 0.77
N ALA A 35 -2.55 8.43 0.64
CA ALA A 35 -1.58 7.51 1.23
C ALA A 35 -1.11 8.04 2.59
N PRO A 36 -1.00 7.19 3.63
CA PRO A 36 -0.38 7.57 4.90
C PRO A 36 1.15 7.58 4.78
N SER A 37 1.84 8.23 5.72
CA SER A 37 3.29 8.11 5.88
C SER A 37 3.65 6.77 6.56
N GLY A 38 3.48 5.68 5.83
CA GLY A 38 3.61 4.30 6.27
C GLY A 38 2.31 3.67 6.72
N LEU A 39 2.09 2.44 6.29
CA LEU A 39 0.95 1.62 6.70
C LEU A 39 1.09 1.20 8.18
N LYS A 40 -0.02 1.10 8.89
CA LYS A 40 -0.06 0.78 10.33
C LYS A 40 -0.30 -0.70 10.60
N PHE A 41 -0.88 -1.41 9.63
CA PHE A 41 -1.22 -2.84 9.74
C PHE A 41 -1.96 -3.19 11.04
N PRO A 42 -3.08 -2.53 11.37
CA PRO A 42 -3.82 -2.87 12.58
C PRO A 42 -4.38 -4.29 12.49
N ALA A 43 -4.35 -5.01 13.61
CA ALA A 43 -4.97 -6.32 13.75
C ALA A 43 -6.49 -6.14 13.88
N VAL A 44 -7.25 -6.41 12.82
CA VAL A 44 -8.69 -6.12 12.75
C VAL A 44 -9.42 -7.25 12.06
N GLY A 45 -10.44 -7.82 12.72
CA GLY A 45 -11.39 -8.74 12.12
C GLY A 45 -12.50 -8.04 11.35
N VAL A 46 -13.23 -8.79 10.51
CA VAL A 46 -14.25 -8.20 9.61
C VAL A 46 -15.39 -7.53 10.35
N ASP A 47 -15.69 -7.92 11.58
CA ASP A 47 -16.76 -7.34 12.39
C ASP A 47 -16.38 -5.97 12.97
N ASP A 48 -15.08 -5.67 13.04
CA ASP A 48 -14.56 -4.45 13.66
C ASP A 48 -14.07 -3.40 12.66
N LEU A 49 -14.15 -3.69 11.36
CA LEU A 49 -13.67 -2.77 10.31
C LEU A 49 -14.24 -1.35 10.46
N ALA A 50 -15.57 -1.24 10.55
CA ALA A 50 -16.26 0.06 10.67
C ALA A 50 -15.94 0.79 11.99
N ARG A 51 -15.63 0.05 13.05
CA ARG A 51 -15.31 0.60 14.36
C ARG A 51 -13.89 1.17 14.43
N ILE A 52 -12.95 0.49 13.81
CA ILE A 52 -11.51 0.80 13.91
C ILE A 52 -11.01 1.63 12.75
N LEU A 53 -11.41 1.30 11.50
CA LEU A 53 -10.89 1.93 10.29
C LEU A 53 -11.71 3.17 9.89
N LYS A 54 -11.70 4.16 10.78
CA LYS A 54 -12.28 5.49 10.60
C LYS A 54 -11.33 6.55 11.17
N PRO A 55 -11.54 7.85 10.89
CA PRO A 55 -10.68 8.91 11.41
C PRO A 55 -10.57 8.93 12.93
N ARG A 56 -9.42 9.34 13.45
CA ARG A 56 -9.15 9.48 14.89
C ARG A 56 -10.13 10.42 15.58
N GLU A 57 -10.55 11.49 14.92
CA GLU A 57 -11.57 12.44 15.42
C GLU A 57 -12.92 11.78 15.68
N HIS A 58 -13.17 10.62 15.05
CA HIS A 58 -14.38 9.81 15.25
C HIS A 58 -14.09 8.52 16.05
N GLY A 59 -12.95 8.47 16.76
CA GLY A 59 -12.56 7.34 17.61
C GLY A 59 -11.97 6.14 16.87
N GLY A 60 -11.46 6.33 15.65
CA GLY A 60 -10.74 5.32 14.89
C GLY A 60 -9.22 5.52 14.92
N ILE A 61 -8.54 4.98 13.91
CA ILE A 61 -7.07 4.99 13.83
C ILE A 61 -6.51 5.69 12.58
N LEU A 62 -7.35 6.00 11.61
CA LEU A 62 -6.93 6.68 10.39
C LEU A 62 -6.67 8.16 10.66
N ASP A 63 -5.74 8.74 9.91
CA ASP A 63 -5.39 10.15 10.09
C ASP A 63 -6.47 11.07 9.47
N GLN A 64 -7.19 10.57 8.45
CA GLN A 64 -8.27 11.28 7.77
C GLN A 64 -9.23 10.32 7.05
N ARG A 65 -10.35 10.85 6.55
CA ARG A 65 -11.21 10.15 5.60
C ARG A 65 -10.51 9.98 4.25
N GLY A 66 -10.92 8.95 3.50
CA GLY A 66 -10.37 8.69 2.18
C GLY A 66 -8.89 8.29 2.18
N GLN A 67 -8.46 7.54 3.19
CA GLN A 67 -7.10 7.04 3.34
C GLN A 67 -7.05 5.53 3.08
N VAL A 68 -6.01 5.07 2.37
CA VAL A 68 -5.72 3.63 2.23
C VAL A 68 -5.06 3.08 3.49
N GLU A 69 -5.38 1.84 3.85
CA GLU A 69 -4.74 1.10 4.95
C GLU A 69 -4.82 -0.41 4.69
N VAL A 70 -3.92 -1.17 5.29
CA VAL A 70 -3.89 -2.64 5.24
C VAL A 70 -4.04 -3.19 6.65
N ILE A 71 -4.94 -4.16 6.82
CA ILE A 71 -5.14 -4.84 8.11
C ILE A 71 -4.28 -6.08 8.23
N SER A 72 -3.84 -6.39 9.45
CA SER A 72 -3.12 -7.62 9.77
C SER A 72 -4.11 -8.73 10.13
N SER A 73 -3.79 -9.95 9.69
CA SER A 73 -4.51 -11.18 10.09
C SER A 73 -3.99 -11.78 11.40
N VAL A 74 -2.94 -11.20 11.96
CA VAL A 74 -2.34 -11.61 13.22
C VAL A 74 -2.12 -10.44 14.15
N GLU A 75 -2.26 -10.68 15.44
CA GLU A 75 -1.89 -9.76 16.50
C GLU A 75 -0.36 -9.60 16.58
N ARG A 76 0.12 -8.60 17.32
CA ARG A 76 1.57 -8.37 17.50
C ARG A 76 2.28 -9.53 18.20
N ASP A 77 1.57 -10.31 18.99
CA ASP A 77 2.06 -11.52 19.66
C ASP A 77 1.88 -12.80 18.81
N THR A 78 1.57 -12.62 17.53
CA THR A 78 1.37 -13.69 16.52
C THR A 78 0.09 -14.50 16.65
N ARG A 79 -0.80 -14.22 17.62
CA ARG A 79 -2.11 -14.86 17.68
C ARG A 79 -2.95 -14.49 16.44
N PRO A 80 -3.69 -15.45 15.86
CA PRO A 80 -4.63 -15.14 14.77
C PRO A 80 -5.70 -14.15 15.23
N VAL A 81 -6.03 -13.19 14.38
CA VAL A 81 -7.18 -12.31 14.56
C VAL A 81 -8.47 -13.11 14.34
N PHE A 82 -9.45 -12.97 15.23
CA PHE A 82 -10.74 -13.62 15.05
C PHE A 82 -11.45 -13.06 13.83
N ARG A 83 -11.93 -13.95 12.94
CA ARG A 83 -12.54 -13.61 11.65
C ARG A 83 -11.67 -12.64 10.82
N ASP A 84 -10.40 -12.97 10.70
CA ASP A 84 -9.45 -12.20 9.88
C ASP A 84 -9.85 -12.17 8.39
N LEU A 85 -9.31 -11.20 7.67
CA LEU A 85 -9.54 -11.03 6.23
C LEU A 85 -8.23 -11.31 5.45
N ARG A 86 -7.62 -12.45 5.69
CA ARG A 86 -6.27 -12.81 5.22
C ARG A 86 -6.04 -12.66 3.72
N TRP A 87 -7.01 -13.00 2.90
CA TRP A 87 -6.90 -13.01 1.44
C TRP A 87 -7.90 -12.06 0.78
N GLY A 88 -8.47 -11.17 1.53
CA GLY A 88 -9.58 -10.37 1.08
C GLY A 88 -9.25 -8.90 0.89
N VAL A 89 -10.25 -8.18 0.46
CA VAL A 89 -10.25 -6.72 0.34
C VAL A 89 -11.44 -6.14 1.09
N TYR A 90 -11.32 -4.91 1.57
CA TYR A 90 -12.39 -4.23 2.28
C TYR A 90 -12.51 -2.77 1.88
N VAL A 91 -13.66 -2.20 2.18
CA VAL A 91 -13.90 -0.76 2.16
C VAL A 91 -14.70 -0.37 3.40
N THR A 92 -14.28 0.70 4.06
CA THR A 92 -15.05 1.36 5.12
C THR A 92 -15.58 2.68 4.59
N PHE A 93 -16.84 2.97 4.86
CA PHE A 93 -17.53 4.15 4.36
C PHE A 93 -18.37 4.81 5.44
N ALA A 94 -18.61 6.11 5.29
CA ALA A 94 -19.40 6.91 6.22
C ALA A 94 -20.73 7.32 5.61
N ALA A 95 -21.76 7.37 6.45
CA ALA A 95 -23.02 8.03 6.10
C ALA A 95 -22.81 9.55 6.07
N ASP A 96 -23.17 10.18 4.96
CA ASP A 96 -23.11 11.63 4.78
C ASP A 96 -24.37 12.36 5.30
N SER A 97 -25.41 11.59 5.62
CA SER A 97 -26.68 12.11 6.12
C SER A 97 -27.33 11.17 7.14
N ASP A 98 -28.30 11.69 7.91
CA ASP A 98 -29.08 10.89 8.86
C ASP A 98 -29.95 9.87 8.14
N TYR A 99 -30.38 10.17 6.93
CA TYR A 99 -31.11 9.23 6.10
C TYR A 99 -30.24 8.00 5.77
N VAL A 100 -29.04 8.21 5.27
CA VAL A 100 -28.11 7.11 4.94
C VAL A 100 -27.73 6.31 6.18
N ALA A 101 -27.52 6.96 7.33
CA ALA A 101 -27.25 6.24 8.59
C ALA A 101 -28.43 5.35 9.01
N ARG A 102 -29.69 5.81 8.84
CA ARG A 102 -30.86 4.95 9.05
C ARG A 102 -30.91 3.78 8.09
N CYS A 103 -30.58 3.99 6.81
CA CYS A 103 -30.52 2.92 5.83
C CYS A 103 -29.51 1.84 6.24
N PHE A 104 -28.34 2.19 6.76
CA PHE A 104 -27.40 1.19 7.26
C PHE A 104 -28.04 0.24 8.28
N LYS A 105 -28.77 0.80 9.22
CA LYS A 105 -29.48 0.04 10.24
C LYS A 105 -30.61 -0.81 9.65
N GLU A 106 -31.41 -0.25 8.76
CA GLU A 106 -32.56 -0.92 8.14
C GLU A 106 -32.13 -2.10 7.27
N TYR A 107 -31.01 -1.96 6.55
CA TYR A 107 -30.43 -3.04 5.75
C TYR A 107 -29.56 -4.00 6.55
N GLY A 108 -29.44 -3.83 7.87
CA GLY A 108 -28.74 -4.75 8.74
C GLY A 108 -27.22 -4.73 8.55
N LEU A 109 -26.64 -3.61 8.12
CA LEU A 109 -25.18 -3.47 8.02
C LEU A 109 -24.56 -3.42 9.42
N ILE A 110 -23.36 -4.01 9.56
CA ILE A 110 -22.55 -3.86 10.76
C ILE A 110 -22.01 -2.43 10.78
N THR A 111 -22.35 -1.68 11.83
CA THR A 111 -21.93 -0.29 12.00
C THR A 111 -21.07 -0.11 13.25
N ASP A 112 -20.39 1.03 13.32
CA ASP A 112 -19.81 1.49 14.57
C ASP A 112 -20.90 1.94 15.57
N SER A 113 -20.51 2.30 16.80
CA SER A 113 -21.46 2.72 17.86
C SER A 113 -22.29 3.96 17.51
N SER A 114 -21.81 4.80 16.59
CA SER A 114 -22.54 5.98 16.14
C SER A 114 -23.59 5.69 15.06
N GLY A 115 -23.54 4.50 14.44
CA GLY A 115 -24.35 4.12 13.28
C GLY A 115 -23.94 4.85 11.99
N ARG A 116 -22.85 5.61 12.02
CA ARG A 116 -22.40 6.46 10.89
C ARG A 116 -21.33 5.83 10.01
N TYR A 117 -20.65 4.81 10.49
CA TYR A 117 -19.62 4.08 9.74
C TYR A 117 -20.05 2.65 9.53
N SER A 118 -19.87 2.14 8.34
CA SER A 118 -20.07 0.75 7.98
C SER A 118 -18.94 0.25 7.08
N SER A 119 -18.93 -1.04 6.79
CA SER A 119 -17.89 -1.65 5.96
C SER A 119 -18.49 -2.77 5.11
N MET A 120 -17.84 -3.00 3.98
CA MET A 120 -18.03 -4.18 3.15
C MET A 120 -16.68 -4.85 2.93
N TYR A 121 -16.69 -6.15 2.69
CA TYR A 121 -15.48 -6.89 2.38
C TYR A 121 -15.77 -8.02 1.39
N LYS A 122 -14.75 -8.35 0.63
CA LYS A 122 -14.70 -9.55 -0.22
C LYS A 122 -13.66 -10.48 0.40
N PRO A 123 -14.03 -11.74 0.77
CA PRO A 123 -13.16 -12.61 1.55
C PRO A 123 -12.03 -13.25 0.74
N PHE A 124 -11.86 -12.88 -0.51
CA PHE A 124 -10.80 -13.38 -1.38
C PHE A 124 -10.33 -12.32 -2.38
N HIS A 125 -9.06 -12.44 -2.74
CA HIS A 125 -8.41 -11.71 -3.82
C HIS A 125 -7.50 -12.71 -4.53
N LEU A 126 -7.96 -13.27 -5.65
CA LEU A 126 -7.36 -14.42 -6.30
C LEU A 126 -6.54 -13.96 -7.52
N ILE A 127 -5.26 -13.72 -7.30
CA ILE A 127 -4.31 -13.28 -8.33
C ILE A 127 -4.30 -14.29 -9.48
N GLY A 128 -4.45 -13.81 -10.71
CA GLY A 128 -4.52 -14.61 -11.92
C GLY A 128 -5.92 -15.17 -12.20
N LEU A 129 -6.63 -15.67 -11.21
CA LEU A 129 -7.99 -16.21 -11.42
C LEU A 129 -9.03 -15.12 -11.72
N GLU A 130 -8.80 -13.90 -11.22
CA GLU A 130 -9.68 -12.75 -11.49
C GLU A 130 -9.24 -11.92 -12.70
N LEU A 131 -8.13 -12.27 -13.35
CA LEU A 131 -7.62 -11.58 -14.54
C LEU A 131 -8.61 -11.58 -15.69
N GLY A 132 -9.47 -12.60 -15.80
CA GLY A 132 -10.50 -12.71 -16.82
C GLY A 132 -11.43 -11.48 -16.87
N ILE A 133 -11.68 -10.81 -15.74
CA ILE A 133 -12.48 -9.58 -15.68
C ILE A 133 -11.79 -8.46 -16.44
N THR A 134 -10.49 -8.28 -16.25
CA THR A 134 -9.68 -7.26 -16.95
C THR A 134 -9.63 -7.56 -18.46
N VAL A 135 -9.38 -8.81 -18.83
CA VAL A 135 -9.35 -9.23 -20.24
C VAL A 135 -10.70 -8.99 -20.91
N ALA A 136 -11.79 -9.38 -20.27
CA ALA A 136 -13.15 -9.16 -20.79
C ALA A 136 -13.51 -7.67 -20.89
N SER A 137 -13.15 -6.87 -19.88
CA SER A 137 -13.39 -5.41 -19.91
C SER A 137 -12.68 -4.76 -21.10
N ILE A 138 -11.42 -5.08 -21.32
CA ILE A 138 -10.66 -4.55 -22.46
C ILE A 138 -11.20 -5.10 -23.78
N GLY A 139 -11.40 -6.42 -23.90
CA GLY A 139 -11.78 -7.06 -25.15
C GLY A 139 -13.21 -6.75 -25.61
N LEU A 140 -14.17 -6.61 -24.68
CA LEU A 140 -15.58 -6.39 -25.02
C LEU A 140 -16.00 -4.93 -24.93
N ARG A 141 -15.38 -4.15 -24.02
CA ARG A 141 -15.82 -2.78 -23.70
C ARG A 141 -14.77 -1.72 -24.01
N GLN A 142 -13.53 -2.14 -24.32
CA GLN A 142 -12.38 -1.26 -24.53
C GLN A 142 -12.12 -0.32 -23.33
N GLU A 143 -12.39 -0.81 -22.12
CA GLU A 143 -12.25 -0.08 -20.87
C GLU A 143 -11.19 -0.74 -19.99
N ALA A 144 -10.33 0.06 -19.37
CA ALA A 144 -9.46 -0.40 -18.29
C ALA A 144 -10.28 -0.71 -17.04
N THR A 145 -9.91 -1.76 -16.28
CA THR A 145 -10.52 -2.05 -14.98
C THR A 145 -10.02 -1.13 -13.86
N GLY A 146 -8.99 -0.37 -14.11
CA GLY A 146 -8.42 0.67 -13.26
C GLY A 146 -7.23 1.31 -13.95
N ALA A 147 -7.03 2.59 -13.72
CA ALA A 147 -5.88 3.36 -14.22
C ALA A 147 -5.53 4.45 -13.22
N PRO A 148 -4.26 4.83 -13.07
CA PRO A 148 -3.88 5.99 -12.26
C PRO A 148 -4.56 7.26 -12.80
N ILE A 149 -5.16 8.04 -11.90
CA ILE A 149 -5.78 9.35 -12.19
C ILE A 149 -5.04 10.49 -11.47
N CYS A 150 -4.18 10.15 -10.52
CA CYS A 150 -3.39 11.10 -9.72
C CYS A 150 -2.11 10.42 -9.23
N TRP A 151 -1.26 11.19 -8.54
CA TRP A 151 -0.11 10.67 -7.83
C TRP A 151 -0.19 11.07 -6.35
N HIS A 152 -0.88 10.27 -5.55
CA HIS A 152 -1.08 10.47 -4.12
C HIS A 152 -0.16 9.57 -3.27
N GLY A 153 0.17 8.40 -3.75
CA GLY A 153 1.03 7.45 -3.06
C GLY A 153 2.28 7.09 -3.86
N ASP A 154 3.39 6.96 -3.17
CA ASP A 154 4.66 6.50 -3.71
C ASP A 154 5.28 5.44 -2.80
N VAL A 155 6.09 4.53 -3.37
CA VAL A 155 6.75 3.48 -2.60
C VAL A 155 8.26 3.71 -2.64
N VAL A 156 8.78 4.17 -1.51
CA VAL A 156 10.18 4.57 -1.38
C VAL A 156 11.01 3.43 -0.77
N ALA A 157 12.17 3.16 -1.36
CA ALA A 157 13.14 2.23 -0.81
C ALA A 157 13.60 2.70 0.58
N THR A 158 13.42 1.85 1.59
CA THR A 158 13.78 2.14 2.99
C THR A 158 14.72 1.06 3.50
N ALA A 159 15.80 1.46 4.15
CA ALA A 159 16.83 0.54 4.61
C ALA A 159 16.31 -0.39 5.72
N LYS A 160 16.48 -1.71 5.56
CA LYS A 160 16.13 -2.72 6.58
C LYS A 160 17.15 -2.79 7.71
N ARG A 161 18.36 -2.40 7.46
CA ARG A 161 19.50 -2.41 8.39
C ARG A 161 20.43 -1.23 8.07
N ASP A 162 21.46 -1.03 8.88
CA ASP A 162 22.53 -0.10 8.53
C ASP A 162 23.23 -0.59 7.25
N LEU A 163 23.29 0.26 6.25
CA LEU A 163 23.93 0.01 4.96
C LEU A 163 25.16 0.89 4.82
N LYS A 164 26.21 0.35 4.20
CA LYS A 164 27.48 1.06 3.99
C LYS A 164 27.56 1.61 2.57
N ALA A 165 28.35 2.66 2.40
CA ALA A 165 28.72 3.10 1.05
C ALA A 165 29.40 1.94 0.29
N GLY A 166 29.06 1.81 -0.97
CA GLY A 166 29.53 0.72 -1.84
C GLY A 166 28.67 -0.53 -1.84
N GLU A 167 27.74 -0.70 -0.90
CA GLU A 167 26.79 -1.84 -0.94
C GLU A 167 25.84 -1.73 -2.14
N MET A 168 25.43 -2.89 -2.66
CA MET A 168 24.43 -2.99 -3.72
C MET A 168 23.06 -3.20 -3.12
N LEU A 169 22.10 -2.40 -3.55
CA LEU A 169 20.70 -2.61 -3.21
C LEU A 169 20.15 -3.78 -4.00
N ASP A 170 19.32 -4.61 -3.36
CA ASP A 170 18.75 -5.83 -3.92
C ASP A 170 17.26 -5.72 -4.22
N GLY A 171 16.65 -4.56 -3.99
CA GLY A 171 15.30 -4.24 -4.38
C GLY A 171 14.21 -4.93 -3.58
N GLU A 172 13.06 -5.14 -4.23
CA GLU A 172 11.85 -5.72 -3.64
C GLU A 172 12.12 -7.08 -3.02
N GLY A 173 11.67 -7.25 -1.77
CA GLY A 173 11.81 -8.51 -1.03
C GLY A 173 13.24 -8.93 -0.70
N GLY A 174 14.22 -8.06 -0.98
CA GLY A 174 15.63 -8.29 -0.71
C GLY A 174 16.00 -8.13 0.78
N TYR A 175 17.30 -8.16 1.04
CA TYR A 175 17.87 -8.06 2.39
C TYR A 175 18.25 -6.62 2.78
N THR A 176 18.44 -5.74 1.79
CA THR A 176 18.93 -4.37 2.01
C THR A 176 17.80 -3.38 2.25
N VAL A 177 16.76 -3.44 1.44
CA VAL A 177 15.65 -2.45 1.47
C VAL A 177 14.28 -3.13 1.46
N TYR A 178 13.28 -2.39 1.90
CA TYR A 178 11.87 -2.69 1.71
C TYR A 178 11.14 -1.45 1.17
N GLY A 179 9.95 -1.64 0.62
CA GLY A 179 9.11 -0.55 0.13
C GLY A 179 8.26 0.05 1.24
N LYS A 180 8.43 1.32 1.55
CA LYS A 180 7.57 2.08 2.44
C LYS A 180 6.63 2.96 1.65
N LEU A 181 5.31 2.84 1.89
CA LEU A 181 4.32 3.76 1.34
C LEU A 181 4.48 5.14 1.98
N LEU A 182 4.57 6.17 1.15
CA LEU A 182 4.58 7.57 1.56
C LEU A 182 3.57 8.37 0.74
N PRO A 183 3.05 9.48 1.26
CA PRO A 183 2.43 10.50 0.43
C PRO A 183 3.40 10.94 -0.67
N ALA A 184 2.90 11.14 -1.89
CA ALA A 184 3.75 11.52 -3.04
C ALA A 184 4.57 12.80 -2.77
N GLN A 185 3.97 13.79 -2.11
CA GLN A 185 4.65 15.04 -1.74
C GLN A 185 5.78 14.83 -0.72
N GLU A 186 5.60 13.90 0.22
CA GLU A 186 6.66 13.52 1.16
C GLU A 186 7.82 12.83 0.43
N SER A 187 7.50 11.90 -0.49
CA SER A 187 8.52 11.25 -1.34
C SER A 187 9.29 12.27 -2.18
N LEU A 188 8.59 13.24 -2.79
CA LEU A 188 9.23 14.32 -3.56
C LEU A 188 10.16 15.17 -2.68
N ALA A 189 9.70 15.59 -1.52
CA ALA A 189 10.49 16.41 -0.59
C ALA A 189 11.76 15.68 -0.11
N LEU A 190 11.68 14.37 0.09
CA LEU A 190 12.82 13.52 0.44
C LEU A 190 13.75 13.22 -0.75
N GLY A 191 13.31 13.46 -1.98
CA GLY A 191 13.97 12.94 -3.17
C GLY A 191 14.07 11.41 -3.14
N GLY A 192 13.01 10.74 -2.68
CA GLY A 192 12.98 9.31 -2.41
C GLY A 192 13.27 8.46 -3.65
N LEU A 193 14.12 7.44 -3.49
CA LEU A 193 14.36 6.45 -4.54
C LEU A 193 13.16 5.50 -4.61
N PRO A 194 12.45 5.43 -5.76
CA PRO A 194 11.38 4.44 -5.91
C PRO A 194 11.90 3.02 -5.73
N LEU A 195 11.18 2.20 -4.98
CA LEU A 195 11.59 0.81 -4.74
C LEU A 195 11.85 0.02 -6.01
N GLY A 196 11.01 0.21 -7.04
CA GLY A 196 11.17 -0.46 -8.34
C GLY A 196 12.46 -0.10 -9.09
N LEU A 197 13.17 0.96 -8.67
CA LEU A 197 14.46 1.36 -9.22
C LEU A 197 15.63 1.09 -8.25
N ALA A 198 15.39 0.39 -7.16
CA ALA A 198 16.39 0.09 -6.12
C ALA A 198 17.09 -1.26 -6.33
N HIS A 199 16.89 -1.95 -7.45
CA HIS A 199 17.54 -3.23 -7.73
C HIS A 199 18.84 -3.07 -8.50
N GLY A 200 19.91 -3.66 -7.99
CA GLY A 200 21.23 -3.61 -8.64
C GLY A 200 21.88 -2.22 -8.63
N VAL A 201 21.49 -1.35 -7.70
CA VAL A 201 21.96 0.03 -7.60
C VAL A 201 22.93 0.16 -6.44
N LYS A 202 24.07 0.81 -6.68
CA LYS A 202 25.14 0.97 -5.70
C LYS A 202 24.94 2.19 -4.82
N LEU A 203 25.07 2.02 -3.50
CA LEU A 203 25.07 3.13 -2.54
C LEU A 203 26.37 3.94 -2.63
N LEU A 204 26.23 5.25 -2.66
CA LEU A 204 27.34 6.22 -2.60
C LEU A 204 27.64 6.66 -1.16
N LYS A 205 26.64 6.61 -0.29
CA LYS A 205 26.71 7.04 1.11
C LYS A 205 26.11 5.98 2.03
N PRO A 206 26.50 5.94 3.32
CA PRO A 206 25.85 5.06 4.27
C PRO A 206 24.41 5.52 4.55
N VAL A 207 23.50 4.56 4.74
CA VAL A 207 22.08 4.80 5.10
C VAL A 207 21.76 3.98 6.35
N LYS A 208 21.15 4.60 7.35
CA LYS A 208 20.79 3.94 8.61
C LYS A 208 19.49 3.13 8.46
N ALA A 209 19.36 2.08 9.26
CA ALA A 209 18.15 1.29 9.35
C ALA A 209 16.90 2.19 9.55
N GLY A 210 15.84 1.93 8.80
CA GLY A 210 14.60 2.69 8.83
C GLY A 210 14.62 4.03 8.08
N GLN A 211 15.77 4.47 7.55
CA GLN A 211 15.84 5.68 6.73
C GLN A 211 15.50 5.39 5.26
N ALA A 212 14.78 6.33 4.64
CA ALA A 212 14.55 6.30 3.21
C ALA A 212 15.88 6.50 2.44
N VAL A 213 16.04 5.75 1.37
CA VAL A 213 17.09 5.96 0.40
C VAL A 213 16.65 7.05 -0.58
N SER A 214 17.51 8.02 -0.83
CA SER A 214 17.25 9.09 -1.80
C SER A 214 18.03 8.88 -3.10
N TRP A 215 17.65 9.63 -4.15
CA TRP A 215 18.40 9.69 -5.40
C TRP A 215 19.86 10.11 -5.18
N ASN A 216 20.14 10.95 -4.17
CA ASN A 216 21.47 11.44 -3.85
C ASN A 216 22.35 10.41 -3.13
N ASP A 217 21.77 9.30 -2.71
CA ASP A 217 22.50 8.24 -2.00
C ASP A 217 22.97 7.12 -2.91
N VAL A 218 22.58 7.14 -4.19
CA VAL A 218 22.81 6.02 -5.11
C VAL A 218 23.47 6.45 -6.44
N ALA A 219 24.24 5.54 -7.01
CA ALA A 219 24.72 5.64 -8.39
C ALA A 219 23.69 4.99 -9.32
N PHE A 220 22.92 5.79 -10.02
CA PHE A 220 21.90 5.32 -10.98
C PHE A 220 22.29 5.67 -12.42
N ASP A 221 21.79 4.88 -13.38
CA ASP A 221 21.92 5.18 -14.80
C ASP A 221 20.88 6.21 -15.25
N ALA A 222 21.34 7.45 -15.42
CA ALA A 222 20.47 8.55 -15.90
C ALA A 222 19.96 8.33 -17.34
N ASN A 223 20.52 7.41 -18.10
CA ASN A 223 20.08 7.09 -19.47
C ASN A 223 19.00 6.01 -19.49
N SER A 224 18.80 5.29 -18.40
CA SER A 224 17.69 4.32 -18.26
C SER A 224 16.35 4.97 -18.56
N THR A 225 15.56 4.34 -19.43
CA THR A 225 14.20 4.82 -19.78
C THR A 225 13.31 4.92 -18.54
N ALA A 226 13.40 3.96 -17.62
CA ALA A 226 12.61 3.97 -16.39
C ALA A 226 12.97 5.16 -15.47
N VAL A 227 14.25 5.47 -15.36
CA VAL A 227 14.73 6.64 -14.59
C VAL A 227 14.26 7.95 -15.25
N LYS A 228 14.42 8.08 -16.57
CA LYS A 228 13.96 9.28 -17.31
C LYS A 228 12.47 9.50 -17.13
N PHE A 229 11.66 8.46 -17.30
CA PHE A 229 10.21 8.53 -17.14
C PHE A 229 9.82 8.93 -15.71
N ARG A 230 10.45 8.31 -14.71
CA ARG A 230 10.21 8.66 -13.30
C ARG A 230 10.57 10.11 -13.01
N ARG A 231 11.72 10.59 -13.47
CA ARG A 231 12.15 11.99 -13.27
C ARG A 231 11.26 12.98 -14.00
N GLU A 232 10.69 12.61 -15.15
CA GLU A 232 9.69 13.42 -15.84
C GLU A 232 8.38 13.50 -15.04
N MET A 233 7.90 12.37 -14.52
CA MET A 233 6.73 12.31 -13.64
C MET A 233 6.91 13.20 -12.40
N GLU A 234 8.05 13.12 -11.73
CA GLU A 234 8.35 13.97 -10.56
C GLU A 234 8.27 15.47 -10.92
N ARG A 235 8.79 15.89 -12.06
CA ARG A 235 8.68 17.29 -12.51
C ARG A 235 7.26 17.72 -12.86
N ALA A 236 6.44 16.79 -13.36
CA ALA A 236 5.05 17.09 -13.71
C ALA A 236 4.14 17.28 -12.50
N PHE A 237 4.53 16.70 -11.33
CA PHE A 237 3.75 16.74 -10.11
C PHE A 237 4.42 17.52 -8.96
N ALA A 238 5.57 18.17 -9.22
CA ALA A 238 6.31 19.00 -8.26
C ALA A 238 5.64 20.33 -7.94
#